data_2d6cf42d8ccfa800a6a587f82882eb6f
#
_entry.id   2d6cf42d8ccfa800a6a587f82882eb6f
#
_cell.length_a   1.000
_cell.length_b   1.000
_cell.length_c   1.000
_cell.angle_alpha   90.00
_cell.angle_beta   90.00
_cell.angle_gamma   90.00
#
_symmetry.space_group_name_H-M   'P 1'
#
loop_
_entity.id
_entity.type
_entity.pdbx_description
1 polymer ?
#
loop_
_entity_poly.entity_id
_entity_poly.type
_entity_poly.pdbx_seq_one_letter_code
_entity_poly.pdbx_strand_id
1 'polypeptide(L)' 'VAETMTFTVAGMTCDHCKNAVSRGVSQVAGVTGVEVDLGAKLVTVTGEGLDDQELRAAIEEAGYEAS' A
#
# COMPACT_ATOMS: atom_id res chain seq x y z
N VAL A 1 13.15 -14.88 0.40
CA VAL A 1 11.93 -15.04 -0.39
C VAL A 1 11.04 -13.81 -0.22
N ALA A 2 10.63 -13.21 -1.33
CA ALA A 2 9.78 -12.02 -1.27
C ALA A 2 8.38 -12.38 -0.78
N GLU A 3 7.84 -11.53 0.08
CA GLU A 3 6.47 -11.66 0.57
C GLU A 3 5.58 -10.70 -0.20
N THR A 4 4.32 -11.06 -0.33
CA THR A 4 3.35 -10.21 -1.00
C THR A 4 2.14 -10.04 -0.08
N MET A 5 1.73 -8.79 0.12
CA MET A 5 0.55 -8.46 0.90
C MET A 5 -0.37 -7.58 0.08
N THR A 6 -1.67 -7.83 0.20
CA THR A 6 -2.67 -7.06 -0.53
C THR A 6 -3.62 -6.41 0.45
N PHE A 7 -3.89 -5.12 0.23
CA PHE A 7 -4.82 -4.36 1.06
C PHE A 7 -5.89 -3.74 0.19
N THR A 8 -7.10 -3.63 0.71
CA THR A 8 -8.18 -2.94 0.04
C THR A 8 -8.25 -1.51 0.56
N VAL A 9 -8.17 -0.54 -0.34
CA VAL A 9 -8.22 0.88 0.01
C VAL A 9 -9.38 1.51 -0.75
N ALA A 10 -10.52 1.56 -0.12
CA ALA A 10 -11.76 1.99 -0.75
C ALA A 10 -11.76 3.47 -1.16
N GLY A 11 -10.94 4.28 -0.49
CA GLY A 11 -10.87 5.72 -0.78
C GLY A 11 -10.05 6.08 -2.01
N MET A 12 -9.37 5.13 -2.62
CA MET A 12 -8.57 5.39 -3.83
C MET A 12 -9.47 5.49 -5.05
N THR A 13 -9.61 6.69 -5.57
CA THR A 13 -10.49 6.91 -6.73
C THR A 13 -9.80 7.61 -7.89
N CYS A 14 -8.54 8.02 -7.74
CA CYS A 14 -7.82 8.73 -8.79
C CYS A 14 -6.31 8.46 -8.70
N ASP A 15 -5.58 8.85 -9.75
CA ASP A 15 -4.13 8.65 -9.82
C ASP A 15 -3.38 9.36 -8.69
N HIS A 16 -3.89 10.49 -8.24
CA HIS A 16 -3.30 11.24 -7.13
C HIS A 16 -3.31 10.40 -5.85
N CYS A 17 -4.43 9.76 -5.59
CA CYS A 17 -4.59 8.89 -4.45
C CYS A 17 -3.65 7.69 -4.54
N LYS A 18 -3.58 7.09 -5.72
CA LYS A 18 -2.68 5.99 -5.99
C LYS A 18 -1.24 6.37 -5.68
N ASN A 19 -0.80 7.53 -6.16
CA ASN A 19 0.57 7.98 -5.95
C ASN A 19 0.86 8.24 -4.47
N ALA A 20 -0.08 8.83 -3.74
CA ALA A 20 0.09 9.10 -2.33
C ALA A 20 0.27 7.81 -1.53
N VAL A 21 -0.59 6.82 -1.77
CA VAL A 21 -0.52 5.53 -1.09
C VAL A 21 0.77 4.80 -1.47
N SER A 22 1.10 4.77 -2.75
CA SER A 22 2.31 4.11 -3.24
C SER A 22 3.56 4.68 -2.59
N ARG A 23 3.65 6.00 -2.50
CA ARG A 23 4.79 6.66 -1.87
C ARG A 23 4.89 6.33 -0.39
N GLY A 24 3.77 6.42 0.33
CA GLY A 24 3.75 6.14 1.75
C GLY A 24 4.18 4.70 2.05
N VAL A 25 3.63 3.76 1.31
CA VAL A 25 3.93 2.35 1.51
C VAL A 25 5.37 2.03 1.11
N SER A 26 5.88 2.65 0.04
CA SER A 26 7.24 2.35 -0.42
C SER A 26 8.31 2.82 0.57
N GLN A 27 7.97 3.71 1.48
CA GLN A 27 8.89 4.17 2.50
C GLN A 27 9.01 3.23 3.69
N VAL A 28 8.15 2.23 3.77
CA VAL A 28 8.20 1.25 4.84
C VAL A 28 9.41 0.33 4.66
N ALA A 29 10.10 0.05 5.75
CA ALA A 29 11.27 -0.82 5.70
C ALA A 29 10.89 -2.21 5.21
N GLY A 30 11.70 -2.78 4.32
CA GLY A 30 11.46 -4.11 3.79
C GLY A 30 10.66 -4.13 2.49
N VAL A 31 10.01 -3.04 2.14
CA VAL A 31 9.23 -2.96 0.90
C VAL A 31 10.16 -2.80 -0.30
N THR A 32 10.04 -3.72 -1.26
CA THR A 32 10.83 -3.67 -2.49
C THR A 32 10.01 -3.25 -3.70
N GLY A 33 8.68 -3.36 -3.61
CA GLY A 33 7.82 -2.95 -4.70
C GLY A 33 6.38 -2.73 -4.23
N VAL A 34 5.68 -1.85 -4.91
CA VAL A 34 4.28 -1.54 -4.62
C VAL A 34 3.53 -1.46 -5.93
N GLU A 35 2.40 -2.15 -6.00
CA GLU A 35 1.50 -2.04 -7.13
C GLU A 35 0.12 -1.61 -6.64
N VAL A 36 -0.50 -0.71 -7.36
CA VAL A 36 -1.83 -0.21 -7.02
C VAL A 36 -2.77 -0.45 -8.17
N ASP A 37 -3.92 -1.04 -7.88
CA ASP A 37 -4.96 -1.27 -8.87
C ASP A 37 -6.16 -0.41 -8.50
N LEU A 38 -6.37 0.66 -9.25
CA LEU A 38 -7.49 1.57 -9.00
C LEU A 38 -8.83 0.94 -9.33
N GLY A 39 -8.88 0.09 -10.34
CA GLY A 39 -10.11 -0.59 -10.72
C GLY A 39 -10.63 -1.50 -9.62
N ALA A 40 -9.75 -2.23 -8.98
CA ALA A 40 -10.09 -3.13 -7.88
C ALA A 40 -9.91 -2.48 -6.51
N LYS A 41 -9.31 -1.30 -6.47
CA LYS A 41 -8.97 -0.55 -5.24
C LYS A 41 -8.08 -1.37 -4.32
N LEU A 42 -7.12 -2.05 -4.91
CA LEU A 42 -6.19 -2.92 -4.19
C LEU A 42 -4.78 -2.35 -4.24
N VAL A 43 -4.08 -2.50 -3.13
CA VAL A 43 -2.66 -2.16 -3.04
C VAL A 43 -1.91 -3.45 -2.75
N THR A 44 -1.02 -3.84 -3.66
CA THR A 44 -0.20 -5.03 -3.50
C THR A 44 1.22 -4.59 -3.16
N VAL A 45 1.71 -5.06 -2.03
CA VAL A 45 3.04 -4.71 -1.53
C VAL A 45 3.92 -5.94 -1.57
N THR A 46 5.09 -5.80 -2.16
CA THR A 46 6.08 -6.88 -2.23
C THR A 46 7.33 -6.47 -1.46
N GLY A 47 7.88 -7.40 -0.70
CA GLY A 47 9.10 -7.12 0.05
C GLY A 47 9.46 -8.27 0.97
N GLU A 48 10.34 -7.99 1.93
CA GLU A 48 10.80 -8.97 2.90
C GLU A 48 10.62 -8.44 4.32
N GLY A 49 10.17 -9.31 5.22
CA GLY A 49 9.93 -8.93 6.60
C GLY A 49 8.82 -7.92 6.75
N LEU A 50 7.79 -8.02 5.92
CA LEU A 50 6.69 -7.07 5.92
C LEU A 50 5.84 -7.22 7.18
N ASP A 51 5.38 -6.08 7.71
CA ASP A 51 4.50 -6.02 8.85
C ASP A 51 3.22 -5.33 8.41
N ASP A 52 2.08 -6.02 8.53
CA ASP A 52 0.82 -5.46 8.05
C ASP A 52 0.40 -4.22 8.84
N GLN A 53 0.75 -4.12 10.12
CA GLN A 53 0.47 -2.92 10.90
C GLN A 53 1.23 -1.70 10.37
N GLU A 54 2.48 -1.88 10.00
CA GLU A 54 3.28 -0.79 9.44
C GLU A 54 2.75 -0.37 8.07
N LEU A 55 2.34 -1.34 7.26
CA LEU A 55 1.79 -1.05 5.95
C LEU A 55 0.46 -0.32 6.06
N ARG A 56 -0.40 -0.77 6.98
CA ARG A 56 -1.67 -0.10 7.24
C ARG A 56 -1.46 1.31 7.74
N ALA A 57 -0.51 1.49 8.65
CA ALA A 57 -0.19 2.81 9.18
C ALA A 57 0.29 3.74 8.07
N ALA A 58 1.09 3.22 7.14
CA ALA A 58 1.57 4.02 6.01
C ALA A 58 0.40 4.46 5.12
N ILE A 59 -0.56 3.56 4.88
CA ILE A 59 -1.74 3.89 4.09
C ILE A 59 -2.60 4.92 4.81
N GLU A 60 -2.76 4.77 6.13
CA GLU A 60 -3.54 5.72 6.93
C GLU A 60 -2.88 7.09 6.97
N GLU A 61 -1.54 7.14 7.01
CA GLU A 61 -0.82 8.41 6.97
C GLU A 61 -1.02 9.13 5.64
N ALA A 62 -1.27 8.39 4.57
CA ALA A 62 -1.58 8.99 3.29
C ALA A 62 -3.02 9.54 3.25
N GLY A 63 -3.82 9.26 4.28
CA GLY A 63 -5.18 9.75 4.39
C GLY A 63 -6.24 8.75 3.96
N TYR A 64 -5.90 7.47 3.89
CA TYR A 64 -6.81 6.43 3.43
C TYR A 64 -6.91 5.32 4.46
N GLU A 65 -7.99 4.53 4.37
CA GLU A 65 -8.20 3.39 5.24
C GLU A 65 -7.86 2.10 4.49
N ALA A 66 -7.02 1.27 5.10
CA ALA A 66 -6.69 -0.06 4.56
C ALA A 66 -7.58 -1.11 5.22
N SER A 67 -7.99 -2.07 4.45
CA SER A 67 -8.77 -3.21 4.94
C SER A 67 -8.07 -4.51 4.63
#